data_0df627c86aca8bde1fca3f0499d0a152
#
_entry.id   0df627c86aca8bde1fca3f0499d0a152
#
_cell.length_a   1.000
_cell.length_b   1.000
_cell.length_c   1.000
_cell.angle_alpha   90.00
_cell.angle_beta   90.00
_cell.angle_gamma   90.00
#
_symmetry.space_group_name_H-M   'P 1'
#
loop_
_entity.id
_entity.type
_entity.pdbx_description
1 polymer ?
#
loop_
_entity_poly.entity_id
_entity_poly.type
_entity_poly.pdbx_seq_one_letter_code
_entity_poly.pdbx_strand_id
1 'polypeptide(L)'
;MGVVRSRAVRLLKAAALAGMVAFLSTGCSVHEVFAFGWPEGVTPQAERMRALWIWATVASLVVGAIVWGLIAWTVAFHRKKSDEMPRQTQYNLPLEIVYTVIPSVIVAVLFYFTVTAQNFVNAKVDNPDLRVRVVGFQWNWEFQYLQERPGRDGIYQVRRTADGAPLSTVGSSSTIPILVVPANRVVEYHLVSTDVLHSFYIPDFLFKRDVFPHPEKNYSDNVFQTTAERPGAFVGRCAELCGTYHAMMTFELRALPPDLFDRYLALRAQTNPQTQRPYTAGEALAQLNCGELCAPEAVTTSPFDTDRTAREARQASGGH
;
A
#
# COMPACT_ATOMS: atom_id res chain seq x y z
N MET A 1 27.49 9.91 -49.69
CA MET A 1 26.69 10.39 -48.51
C MET A 1 25.26 9.81 -48.43
N GLY A 2 24.59 9.41 -49.52
CA GLY A 2 23.21 8.90 -49.53
C GLY A 2 23.01 7.52 -48.90
N VAL A 3 23.94 6.59 -49.02
CA VAL A 3 23.79 5.19 -48.53
C VAL A 3 23.85 5.08 -47.00
N VAL A 4 24.68 5.89 -46.33
CA VAL A 4 24.80 5.89 -44.85
C VAL A 4 23.52 6.44 -44.19
N ARG A 5 22.94 7.47 -44.83
CA ARG A 5 21.68 8.09 -44.34
C ARG A 5 20.49 7.14 -44.46
N SER A 6 20.47 6.29 -45.53
CA SER A 6 19.39 5.29 -45.69
C SER A 6 19.50 4.12 -44.69
N ARG A 7 20.72 3.69 -44.33
CA ARG A 7 20.93 2.65 -43.30
C ARG A 7 20.52 3.13 -41.89
N ALA A 8 20.91 4.34 -41.53
CA ALA A 8 20.52 4.93 -40.23
C ALA A 8 19.00 5.05 -40.10
N VAL A 9 18.30 5.50 -41.13
CA VAL A 9 16.82 5.60 -41.15
C VAL A 9 16.15 4.22 -41.06
N ARG A 10 16.71 3.20 -41.70
CA ARG A 10 16.18 1.82 -41.59
C ARG A 10 16.38 1.24 -40.20
N LEU A 11 17.54 1.47 -39.57
CA LEU A 11 17.82 1.04 -38.21
C LEU A 11 16.89 1.74 -37.17
N LEU A 12 16.65 3.03 -37.33
CA LEU A 12 15.71 3.78 -36.52
C LEU A 12 14.27 3.25 -36.66
N LYS A 13 13.82 2.96 -37.87
CA LYS A 13 12.50 2.37 -38.12
C LYS A 13 12.39 0.95 -37.55
N ALA A 14 13.43 0.13 -37.67
CA ALA A 14 13.47 -1.21 -37.11
C ALA A 14 13.48 -1.17 -35.58
N ALA A 15 14.23 -0.26 -34.96
CA ALA A 15 14.24 -0.06 -33.51
C ALA A 15 12.89 0.45 -32.98
N ALA A 16 12.26 1.39 -33.70
CA ALA A 16 10.91 1.87 -33.34
C ALA A 16 9.84 0.77 -33.45
N LEU A 17 9.92 -0.06 -34.51
CA LEU A 17 9.02 -1.20 -34.68
C LEU A 17 9.24 -2.27 -33.61
N ALA A 18 10.50 -2.61 -33.31
CA ALA A 18 10.84 -3.55 -32.24
C ALA A 18 10.40 -3.04 -30.89
N GLY A 19 10.56 -1.74 -30.59
CA GLY A 19 10.06 -1.10 -29.39
C GLY A 19 8.52 -1.14 -29.29
N MET A 20 7.84 -0.91 -30.41
CA MET A 20 6.37 -0.98 -30.45
C MET A 20 5.88 -2.44 -30.25
N VAL A 21 6.51 -3.42 -30.88
CA VAL A 21 6.19 -4.85 -30.70
C VAL A 21 6.45 -5.28 -29.24
N ALA A 22 7.58 -4.89 -28.66
CA ALA A 22 7.88 -5.16 -27.26
C ALA A 22 6.82 -4.54 -26.32
N PHE A 23 6.43 -3.29 -26.57
CA PHE A 23 5.37 -2.60 -25.80
C PHE A 23 4.00 -3.30 -25.91
N LEU A 24 3.64 -3.76 -27.11
CA LEU A 24 2.37 -4.49 -27.32
C LEU A 24 2.39 -5.93 -26.77
N SER A 25 3.58 -6.50 -26.56
CA SER A 25 3.75 -7.87 -26.03
C SER A 25 3.78 -7.96 -24.51
N THR A 26 3.85 -6.82 -23.80
CA THR A 26 4.03 -6.81 -22.32
C THR A 26 2.75 -7.14 -21.54
N GLY A 27 1.60 -7.28 -22.16
CA GLY A 27 0.34 -7.59 -21.47
C GLY A 27 -0.11 -6.51 -20.45
N CYS A 28 0.67 -5.45 -20.27
CA CYS A 28 0.29 -4.31 -19.43
C CYS A 28 -0.80 -3.49 -20.11
N SER A 29 -1.83 -3.13 -19.38
CA SER A 29 -2.81 -2.18 -19.87
C SER A 29 -2.15 -0.82 -20.11
N VAL A 30 -2.61 -0.07 -21.12
CA VAL A 30 -2.11 1.29 -21.40
C VAL A 30 -2.24 2.17 -20.14
N HIS A 31 -3.29 1.94 -19.35
CA HIS A 31 -3.53 2.64 -18.10
C HIS A 31 -2.46 2.35 -17.02
N GLU A 32 -2.03 1.09 -16.89
CA GLU A 32 -0.96 0.70 -15.94
C GLU A 32 0.40 1.30 -16.32
N VAL A 33 0.70 1.32 -17.64
CA VAL A 33 1.94 1.94 -18.13
C VAL A 33 2.00 3.43 -17.78
N PHE A 34 0.91 4.16 -18.00
CA PHE A 34 0.84 5.58 -17.65
C PHE A 34 0.68 5.85 -16.14
N ALA A 35 0.34 4.84 -15.36
CA ALA A 35 0.38 4.91 -13.90
C ALA A 35 1.78 4.68 -13.32
N PHE A 36 2.80 4.43 -14.15
CA PHE A 36 4.19 4.19 -13.74
C PHE A 36 4.34 3.09 -12.68
N GLY A 37 3.60 2.00 -12.86
CA GLY A 37 3.65 0.83 -11.98
C GLY A 37 2.82 0.93 -10.69
N TRP A 38 2.08 2.00 -10.49
CA TRP A 38 1.15 2.09 -9.36
C TRP A 38 -0.19 1.47 -9.73
N PRO A 39 -0.74 0.55 -8.88
CA PRO A 39 -2.05 -0.03 -9.12
C PRO A 39 -3.16 1.01 -8.95
N GLU A 40 -4.35 0.66 -9.39
CA GLU A 40 -5.55 1.42 -9.03
C GLU A 40 -5.83 1.28 -7.54
N GLY A 41 -6.08 2.41 -6.88
CA GLY A 41 -6.49 2.42 -5.50
C GLY A 41 -7.93 1.94 -5.33
N VAL A 42 -8.24 1.51 -4.12
CA VAL A 42 -9.60 1.12 -3.73
C VAL A 42 -10.17 2.01 -2.63
N THR A 43 -9.49 3.12 -2.36
CA THR A 43 -9.92 4.13 -1.38
C THR A 43 -9.72 5.54 -1.96
N PRO A 44 -10.51 6.55 -1.55
CA PRO A 44 -10.30 7.95 -1.96
C PRO A 44 -8.89 8.46 -1.63
N GLN A 45 -8.33 8.01 -0.51
CA GLN A 45 -6.96 8.32 -0.09
C GLN A 45 -5.93 7.77 -1.10
N ALA A 46 -6.11 6.52 -1.55
CA ALA A 46 -5.25 5.88 -2.53
C ALA A 46 -5.25 6.64 -3.86
N GLU A 47 -6.41 7.01 -4.36
CA GLU A 47 -6.52 7.76 -5.63
C GLU A 47 -5.85 9.14 -5.53
N ARG A 48 -5.96 9.81 -4.38
CA ARG A 48 -5.30 11.09 -4.15
C ARG A 48 -3.77 10.96 -4.18
N MET A 49 -3.23 9.93 -3.52
CA MET A 49 -1.78 9.64 -3.52
C MET A 49 -1.29 9.20 -4.90
N ARG A 50 -2.06 8.37 -5.61
CA ARG A 50 -1.77 7.94 -6.97
C ARG A 50 -1.69 9.12 -7.94
N ALA A 51 -2.63 10.05 -7.88
CA ALA A 51 -2.60 11.26 -8.70
C ALA A 51 -1.33 12.09 -8.43
N LEU A 52 -0.97 12.30 -7.16
CA LEU A 52 0.26 12.99 -6.79
C LEU A 52 1.51 12.28 -7.37
N TRP A 53 1.57 10.96 -7.25
CA TRP A 53 2.67 10.15 -7.80
C TRP A 53 2.82 10.33 -9.32
N ILE A 54 1.73 10.20 -10.07
CA ILE A 54 1.74 10.30 -11.53
C ILE A 54 2.31 11.66 -11.95
N TRP A 55 1.78 12.76 -11.41
CA TRP A 55 2.25 14.09 -11.78
C TRP A 55 3.67 14.40 -11.32
N ALA A 56 4.08 13.94 -10.16
CA ALA A 56 5.47 14.06 -9.69
C ALA A 56 6.43 13.27 -10.60
N THR A 57 6.03 12.08 -11.03
CA THR A 57 6.83 11.25 -11.97
C THR A 57 6.92 11.93 -13.34
N VAL A 58 5.83 12.47 -13.88
CA VAL A 58 5.85 13.23 -15.14
C VAL A 58 6.80 14.43 -15.04
N ALA A 59 6.70 15.21 -13.96
CA ALA A 59 7.61 16.35 -13.73
C ALA A 59 9.08 15.90 -13.66
N SER A 60 9.36 14.81 -12.95
CA SER A 60 10.71 14.23 -12.85
C SER A 60 11.25 13.76 -14.19
N LEU A 61 10.41 13.14 -15.02
CA LEU A 61 10.81 12.69 -16.37
C LEU A 61 11.10 13.88 -17.29
N VAL A 62 10.33 14.96 -17.22
CA VAL A 62 10.59 16.18 -18.01
C VAL A 62 11.94 16.80 -17.61
N VAL A 63 12.19 16.97 -16.31
CA VAL A 63 13.47 17.49 -15.80
C VAL A 63 14.62 16.55 -16.19
N GLY A 64 14.41 15.23 -16.02
CA GLY A 64 15.38 14.21 -16.42
C GLY A 64 15.72 14.27 -17.91
N ALA A 65 14.73 14.40 -18.78
CA ALA A 65 14.94 14.52 -20.22
C ALA A 65 15.74 15.78 -20.59
N ILE A 66 15.47 16.91 -19.93
CA ILE A 66 16.25 18.15 -20.13
C ILE A 66 17.70 17.93 -19.70
N VAL A 67 17.95 17.41 -18.51
CA VAL A 67 19.30 17.22 -17.97
C VAL A 67 20.08 16.21 -18.81
N TRP A 68 19.50 15.06 -19.12
CA TRP A 68 20.15 14.06 -20.00
C TRP A 68 20.39 14.59 -21.40
N GLY A 69 19.46 15.39 -21.93
CA GLY A 69 19.62 16.07 -23.22
C GLY A 69 20.83 17.02 -23.20
N LEU A 70 20.99 17.82 -22.16
CA LEU A 70 22.15 18.72 -21.99
C LEU A 70 23.47 17.95 -21.83
N ILE A 71 23.47 16.83 -21.09
CA ILE A 71 24.65 15.96 -20.96
C ILE A 71 25.01 15.37 -22.33
N ALA A 72 24.05 14.80 -23.05
CA ALA A 72 24.27 14.23 -24.37
C ALA A 72 24.79 15.28 -25.37
N TRP A 73 24.21 16.48 -25.34
CA TRP A 73 24.68 17.63 -26.13
C TRP A 73 26.12 17.96 -25.80
N THR A 74 26.49 18.10 -24.54
CA THR A 74 27.84 18.40 -24.07
C THR A 74 28.84 17.33 -24.55
N VAL A 75 28.51 16.06 -24.36
CA VAL A 75 29.34 14.92 -24.80
C VAL A 75 29.53 14.91 -26.32
N ALA A 76 28.50 15.25 -27.07
CA ALA A 76 28.56 15.23 -28.54
C ALA A 76 29.36 16.41 -29.13
N PHE A 77 29.13 17.61 -28.62
CA PHE A 77 29.60 18.86 -29.26
C PHE A 77 30.75 19.55 -28.54
N HIS A 78 30.98 19.30 -27.26
CA HIS A 78 31.99 19.96 -26.42
C HIS A 78 33.21 19.05 -26.12
N ARG A 79 33.54 18.12 -27.03
CA ARG A 79 34.75 17.28 -26.93
C ARG A 79 36.01 18.12 -27.11
N LYS A 80 37.08 17.78 -26.38
CA LYS A 80 38.40 18.35 -26.58
C LYS A 80 38.83 18.16 -28.04
N LYS A 81 39.11 19.27 -28.73
CA LYS A 81 39.57 19.29 -30.15
C LYS A 81 40.99 19.83 -30.33
N SER A 82 41.51 20.53 -29.34
CA SER A 82 42.88 21.08 -29.30
C SER A 82 43.40 21.08 -27.89
N ASP A 83 44.70 21.41 -27.75
CA ASP A 83 45.34 21.59 -26.41
C ASP A 83 45.19 23.03 -25.90
N GLU A 84 44.56 23.90 -26.68
CA GLU A 84 44.27 25.27 -26.21
C GLU A 84 43.26 25.25 -25.03
N MET A 85 43.53 26.11 -24.07
CA MET A 85 42.63 26.23 -22.93
C MET A 85 41.31 26.89 -23.36
N PRO A 86 40.16 26.25 -23.09
CA PRO A 86 38.86 26.81 -23.46
C PRO A 86 38.59 28.11 -22.67
N ARG A 87 37.70 28.93 -23.19
CA ARG A 87 37.27 30.17 -22.53
C ARG A 87 36.78 29.88 -21.09
N GLN A 88 37.41 30.54 -20.12
CA GLN A 88 37.02 30.44 -18.72
C GLN A 88 35.93 31.47 -18.40
N THR A 89 34.72 31.03 -18.10
CA THR A 89 33.60 31.90 -17.73
C THR A 89 33.38 31.75 -16.22
N GLN A 90 33.64 32.78 -15.45
CA GLN A 90 33.52 32.76 -13.99
C GLN A 90 32.06 32.98 -13.53
N TYR A 91 31.34 33.89 -14.17
CA TYR A 91 29.97 34.26 -13.79
C TYR A 91 29.08 34.34 -15.02
N ASN A 92 27.80 33.89 -14.86
CA ASN A 92 26.72 34.13 -15.80
C ASN A 92 25.44 34.35 -15.00
N LEU A 93 25.27 35.54 -14.44
CA LEU A 93 24.19 35.90 -13.54
C LEU A 93 22.78 35.53 -14.08
N PRO A 94 22.40 35.77 -15.34
CA PRO A 94 21.12 35.38 -15.86
C PRO A 94 20.90 33.86 -15.80
N LEU A 95 21.92 33.07 -16.16
CA LEU A 95 21.84 31.61 -16.12
C LEU A 95 21.76 31.11 -14.68
N GLU A 96 22.52 31.69 -13.77
CA GLU A 96 22.54 31.35 -12.33
C GLU A 96 21.17 31.59 -11.69
N ILE A 97 20.52 32.72 -12.01
CA ILE A 97 19.15 33.02 -11.56
C ILE A 97 18.18 31.96 -12.09
N VAL A 98 18.23 31.65 -13.40
CA VAL A 98 17.31 30.70 -14.04
C VAL A 98 17.42 29.32 -13.42
N TYR A 99 18.62 28.75 -13.30
CA TYR A 99 18.78 27.38 -12.77
C TYR A 99 18.57 27.31 -11.22
N THR A 100 18.55 28.44 -10.52
CA THR A 100 18.22 28.48 -9.08
C THR A 100 16.71 28.65 -8.88
N VAL A 101 16.09 29.61 -9.56
CA VAL A 101 14.69 29.97 -9.34
C VAL A 101 13.74 28.89 -9.87
N ILE A 102 13.98 28.39 -11.10
CA ILE A 102 13.07 27.40 -11.72
C ILE A 102 12.94 26.12 -10.87
N PRO A 103 14.04 25.43 -10.47
CA PRO A 103 13.92 24.25 -9.61
C PRO A 103 13.28 24.57 -8.25
N SER A 104 13.58 25.73 -7.65
CA SER A 104 12.95 26.15 -6.39
C SER A 104 11.44 26.28 -6.50
N VAL A 105 10.95 26.88 -7.60
CA VAL A 105 9.51 26.98 -7.87
C VAL A 105 8.90 25.60 -8.10
N ILE A 106 9.55 24.71 -8.86
CA ILE A 106 9.06 23.33 -9.08
C ILE A 106 8.91 22.60 -7.74
N VAL A 107 9.94 22.67 -6.88
CA VAL A 107 9.91 22.06 -5.54
C VAL A 107 8.79 22.65 -4.69
N ALA A 108 8.61 23.96 -4.68
CA ALA A 108 7.53 24.62 -3.93
C ALA A 108 6.14 24.15 -4.37
N VAL A 109 5.93 24.02 -5.68
CA VAL A 109 4.66 23.51 -6.24
C VAL A 109 4.42 22.05 -5.85
N LEU A 110 5.43 21.19 -5.98
CA LEU A 110 5.33 19.79 -5.58
C LEU A 110 5.06 19.64 -4.08
N PHE A 111 5.73 20.46 -3.27
CA PHE A 111 5.51 20.49 -1.82
C PHE A 111 4.08 20.91 -1.46
N TYR A 112 3.54 21.93 -2.12
CA TYR A 112 2.14 22.33 -1.94
C TYR A 112 1.17 21.18 -2.20
N PHE A 113 1.32 20.46 -3.32
CA PHE A 113 0.48 19.30 -3.63
C PHE A 113 0.68 18.14 -2.66
N THR A 114 1.90 17.93 -2.17
CA THR A 114 2.20 16.93 -1.14
C THR A 114 1.46 17.24 0.16
N VAL A 115 1.52 18.48 0.64
CA VAL A 115 0.81 18.91 1.86
C VAL A 115 -0.70 18.75 1.71
N THR A 116 -1.27 19.15 0.56
CA THR A 116 -2.72 19.01 0.31
C THR A 116 -3.15 17.53 0.26
N ALA A 117 -2.34 16.65 -0.34
CA ALA A 117 -2.61 15.21 -0.35
C ALA A 117 -2.49 14.61 1.06
N GLN A 118 -1.46 14.98 1.81
CA GLN A 118 -1.26 14.50 3.19
C GLN A 118 -2.39 14.91 4.12
N ASN A 119 -2.83 16.16 4.03
CA ASN A 119 -3.96 16.65 4.83
C ASN A 119 -5.25 15.88 4.51
N PHE A 120 -5.50 15.59 3.23
CA PHE A 120 -6.66 14.79 2.81
C PHE A 120 -6.57 13.34 3.34
N VAL A 121 -5.40 12.70 3.23
CA VAL A 121 -5.18 11.32 3.66
C VAL A 121 -5.32 11.17 5.19
N ASN A 122 -4.91 12.17 5.95
CA ASN A 122 -4.97 12.16 7.41
C ASN A 122 -6.27 12.76 7.98
N ALA A 123 -7.17 13.25 7.14
CA ALA A 123 -8.45 13.78 7.60
C ALA A 123 -9.29 12.68 8.26
N LYS A 124 -9.94 13.02 9.38
CA LYS A 124 -10.78 12.10 10.14
C LYS A 124 -12.17 12.70 10.35
N VAL A 125 -13.19 11.85 10.30
CA VAL A 125 -14.55 12.21 10.71
C VAL A 125 -14.78 11.77 12.17
N ASP A 126 -15.60 12.51 12.90
CA ASP A 126 -15.83 12.25 14.33
C ASP A 126 -16.59 10.94 14.58
N ASN A 127 -17.48 10.55 13.65
CA ASN A 127 -18.35 9.39 13.78
C ASN A 127 -18.12 8.41 12.61
N PRO A 128 -17.03 7.62 12.60
CA PRO A 128 -16.85 6.54 11.65
C PRO A 128 -17.86 5.43 11.86
N ASP A 129 -18.23 4.71 10.81
CA ASP A 129 -19.22 3.64 10.86
C ASP A 129 -18.71 2.39 11.58
N LEU A 130 -17.41 2.17 11.57
CA LEU A 130 -16.75 1.05 12.24
C LEU A 130 -15.43 1.50 12.86
N ARG A 131 -15.12 0.97 14.05
CA ARG A 131 -13.80 1.08 14.68
C ARG A 131 -13.20 -0.29 14.90
N VAL A 132 -11.95 -0.44 14.50
CA VAL A 132 -11.17 -1.68 14.66
C VAL A 132 -9.84 -1.37 15.33
N ARG A 133 -9.51 -2.11 16.38
CA ARG A 133 -8.13 -2.12 16.89
C ARG A 133 -7.35 -3.19 16.16
N VAL A 134 -6.23 -2.78 15.58
CA VAL A 134 -5.27 -3.66 14.90
C VAL A 134 -4.09 -3.87 15.83
N VAL A 135 -3.90 -5.10 16.27
CA VAL A 135 -2.80 -5.47 17.16
C VAL A 135 -1.77 -6.25 16.36
N GLY A 136 -0.56 -5.70 16.25
CA GLY A 136 0.61 -6.39 15.69
C GLY A 136 1.40 -7.11 16.77
N PHE A 137 1.84 -8.33 16.51
CA PHE A 137 2.72 -9.11 17.41
C PHE A 137 3.56 -10.10 16.59
N GLN A 138 4.66 -10.52 17.13
CA GLN A 138 5.60 -11.43 16.44
C GLN A 138 5.03 -12.87 16.36
N TRP A 139 4.62 -13.33 15.17
CA TRP A 139 4.60 -12.65 13.87
C TRP A 139 3.22 -12.85 13.24
N ASN A 140 2.22 -12.16 13.79
CA ASN A 140 0.85 -12.23 13.30
C ASN A 140 0.07 -10.96 13.64
N TRP A 141 -1.23 -10.98 13.32
CA TRP A 141 -2.15 -9.89 13.56
C TRP A 141 -3.37 -10.36 14.35
N GLU A 142 -3.90 -9.47 15.20
CA GLU A 142 -5.22 -9.59 15.80
C GLU A 142 -6.06 -8.36 15.42
N PHE A 143 -7.31 -8.60 15.04
CA PHE A 143 -8.29 -7.57 14.69
C PHE A 143 -9.44 -7.61 15.68
N GLN A 144 -9.59 -6.55 16.47
CA GLN A 144 -10.60 -6.42 17.51
C GLN A 144 -11.64 -5.39 17.08
N TYR A 145 -12.92 -5.78 17.05
CA TYR A 145 -14.01 -4.86 16.75
C TYR A 145 -14.40 -4.06 17.97
N LEU A 146 -14.35 -2.73 17.88
CA LEU A 146 -14.58 -1.83 18.99
C LEU A 146 -16.07 -1.41 19.09
N GLN A 147 -16.49 -1.02 20.28
CA GLN A 147 -17.81 -0.42 20.49
C GLN A 147 -17.90 0.96 19.82
N GLU A 148 -19.12 1.39 19.51
CA GLU A 148 -19.37 2.68 18.83
C GLU A 148 -18.99 3.89 19.69
N ARG A 149 -19.12 3.75 21.01
CA ARG A 149 -18.84 4.79 21.97
C ARG A 149 -17.70 4.39 22.91
N PRO A 150 -16.85 5.33 23.31
CA PRO A 150 -15.84 5.05 24.30
C PRO A 150 -16.46 4.82 25.67
N GLY A 151 -15.75 4.12 26.52
CA GLY A 151 -16.08 3.99 27.94
C GLY A 151 -15.96 5.33 28.68
N ARG A 152 -16.26 5.32 29.99
CA ARG A 152 -16.15 6.52 30.85
C ARG A 152 -14.72 7.06 30.94
N ASP A 153 -13.74 6.24 30.67
CA ASP A 153 -12.31 6.54 30.61
C ASP A 153 -11.85 7.12 29.26
N GLY A 154 -12.77 7.30 28.31
CA GLY A 154 -12.47 7.74 26.96
C GLY A 154 -11.90 6.64 26.05
N ILE A 155 -11.79 5.39 26.53
CA ILE A 155 -11.21 4.26 25.80
C ILE A 155 -12.32 3.45 25.13
N TYR A 156 -12.14 3.14 23.83
CA TYR A 156 -13.04 2.24 23.10
C TYR A 156 -12.84 0.80 23.57
N GLN A 157 -13.89 0.19 24.08
CA GLN A 157 -13.90 -1.20 24.53
C GLN A 157 -14.13 -2.14 23.36
N VAL A 158 -13.56 -3.35 23.42
CA VAL A 158 -13.80 -4.40 22.44
C VAL A 158 -15.22 -4.91 22.57
N ARG A 159 -15.94 -5.08 21.44
CA ARG A 159 -17.24 -5.77 21.40
C ARG A 159 -17.08 -7.19 21.93
N ARG A 160 -18.14 -7.76 22.45
CA ARG A 160 -18.10 -9.10 23.02
C ARG A 160 -19.02 -10.05 22.28
N THR A 161 -18.62 -11.30 22.25
CA THR A 161 -19.40 -12.43 21.77
C THR A 161 -20.44 -12.87 22.83
N ALA A 162 -21.33 -13.80 22.48
CA ALA A 162 -22.38 -14.27 23.37
C ALA A 162 -21.87 -14.91 24.67
N ASP A 163 -20.69 -15.51 24.66
CA ASP A 163 -20.03 -16.08 25.85
C ASP A 163 -19.16 -15.05 26.61
N GLY A 164 -19.19 -13.79 26.21
CA GLY A 164 -18.45 -12.70 26.84
C GLY A 164 -17.00 -12.56 26.41
N ALA A 165 -16.49 -13.38 25.48
CA ALA A 165 -15.14 -13.25 24.94
C ALA A 165 -15.02 -11.98 24.04
N PRO A 166 -13.80 -11.46 23.83
CA PRO A 166 -13.57 -10.39 22.87
C PRO A 166 -13.98 -10.79 21.45
N LEU A 167 -14.70 -9.93 20.73
CA LEU A 167 -15.03 -10.14 19.34
C LEU A 167 -13.81 -9.77 18.50
N SER A 168 -12.93 -10.75 18.30
CA SER A 168 -11.66 -10.58 17.59
C SER A 168 -11.41 -11.71 16.59
N THR A 169 -10.46 -11.46 15.68
CA THR A 169 -9.91 -12.45 14.78
C THR A 169 -8.39 -12.45 14.96
N VAL A 170 -7.84 -13.59 15.37
CA VAL A 170 -6.41 -13.75 15.61
C VAL A 170 -5.83 -14.73 14.60
N GLY A 171 -4.72 -14.37 13.99
CA GLY A 171 -3.97 -15.29 13.15
C GLY A 171 -3.14 -16.28 13.95
N SER A 172 -2.78 -17.39 13.30
CA SER A 172 -1.88 -18.42 13.86
C SER A 172 -0.75 -18.74 12.89
N SER A 173 0.10 -19.69 13.25
CA SER A 173 1.17 -20.19 12.36
C SER A 173 0.64 -20.86 11.09
N SER A 174 -0.61 -21.32 11.11
CA SER A 174 -1.26 -22.01 9.99
C SER A 174 -2.48 -21.28 9.43
N THR A 175 -2.88 -20.14 10.02
CA THR A 175 -4.10 -19.42 9.63
C THR A 175 -3.81 -17.95 9.42
N ILE A 176 -4.09 -17.44 8.22
CA ILE A 176 -4.05 -16.03 7.90
C ILE A 176 -5.30 -15.35 8.47
N PRO A 177 -5.15 -14.33 9.31
CA PRO A 177 -6.31 -13.64 9.87
C PRO A 177 -6.99 -12.78 8.81
N ILE A 178 -8.33 -12.83 8.78
CA ILE A 178 -9.17 -12.03 7.89
C ILE A 178 -9.76 -10.88 8.69
N LEU A 179 -9.44 -9.65 8.29
CA LEU A 179 -10.09 -8.44 8.74
C LEU A 179 -11.29 -8.14 7.84
N VAL A 180 -12.49 -8.35 8.33
CA VAL A 180 -13.72 -8.07 7.58
C VAL A 180 -14.20 -6.66 7.88
N VAL A 181 -14.47 -5.87 6.84
CA VAL A 181 -14.93 -4.47 6.95
C VAL A 181 -16.09 -4.22 5.98
N PRO A 182 -16.95 -3.20 6.22
CA PRO A 182 -17.95 -2.81 5.24
C PRO A 182 -17.32 -2.00 4.09
N ALA A 183 -17.70 -2.27 2.86
CA ALA A 183 -17.45 -1.38 1.74
C ALA A 183 -18.33 -0.12 1.84
N ASN A 184 -17.88 0.99 1.26
CA ASN A 184 -18.61 2.28 1.22
C ASN A 184 -19.01 2.86 2.60
N ARG A 185 -18.33 2.42 3.67
CA ARG A 185 -18.46 2.97 5.02
C ARG A 185 -17.09 3.35 5.56
N VAL A 186 -17.05 4.40 6.40
CA VAL A 186 -15.79 4.86 7.00
C VAL A 186 -15.36 3.91 8.11
N VAL A 187 -14.17 3.35 7.97
CA VAL A 187 -13.54 2.48 8.97
C VAL A 187 -12.38 3.21 9.61
N GLU A 188 -12.38 3.27 10.94
CA GLU A 188 -11.29 3.81 11.75
C GLU A 188 -10.45 2.68 12.34
N TYR A 189 -9.15 2.78 12.15
CA TYR A 189 -8.16 1.80 12.60
C TYR A 189 -7.32 2.38 13.74
N HIS A 190 -7.26 1.69 14.86
CA HIS A 190 -6.42 1.99 16.01
C HIS A 190 -5.27 1.00 16.07
N LEU A 191 -4.06 1.44 15.77
CA LEU A 191 -2.88 0.57 15.65
C LEU A 191 -2.13 0.49 16.96
N VAL A 192 -1.76 -0.72 17.38
CA VAL A 192 -0.90 -0.96 18.55
C VAL A 192 -0.10 -2.25 18.36
N SER A 193 1.15 -2.25 18.79
CA SER A 193 1.97 -3.47 18.87
C SER A 193 2.08 -3.92 20.32
N THR A 194 2.25 -5.23 20.53
CA THR A 194 2.52 -5.80 21.86
C THR A 194 4.00 -6.05 22.11
N ASP A 195 4.84 -5.92 21.09
CA ASP A 195 6.27 -6.27 21.18
C ASP A 195 7.18 -5.28 20.44
N VAL A 196 7.43 -5.48 19.15
CA VAL A 196 8.32 -4.65 18.33
C VAL A 196 7.52 -3.77 17.37
N LEU A 197 8.21 -2.90 16.62
CA LEU A 197 7.62 -2.13 15.55
C LEU A 197 7.18 -3.04 14.40
N HIS A 198 5.95 -2.84 13.93
CA HIS A 198 5.39 -3.42 12.71
C HIS A 198 4.86 -2.31 11.81
N SER A 199 4.36 -2.63 10.62
CA SER A 199 3.63 -1.68 9.79
C SER A 199 2.44 -2.33 9.12
N PHE A 200 1.27 -1.75 9.31
CA PHE A 200 0.02 -2.18 8.67
C PHE A 200 -0.02 -1.63 7.25
N TYR A 201 0.01 -2.51 6.27
CA TYR A 201 0.08 -2.14 4.86
C TYR A 201 -0.89 -2.97 4.02
N ILE A 202 -1.72 -2.30 3.26
CA ILE A 202 -2.58 -2.88 2.23
C ILE A 202 -2.18 -2.23 0.91
N PRO A 203 -1.52 -2.97 -0.01
CA PRO A 203 -1.07 -2.42 -1.30
C PRO A 203 -2.16 -1.73 -2.09
N ASP A 204 -3.36 -2.32 -2.16
CA ASP A 204 -4.51 -1.75 -2.87
C ASP A 204 -5.05 -0.45 -2.24
N PHE A 205 -4.71 -0.14 -0.99
CA PHE A 205 -5.02 1.14 -0.35
C PHE A 205 -3.93 2.19 -0.61
N LEU A 206 -2.80 1.79 -1.21
CA LEU A 206 -1.59 2.60 -1.41
C LEU A 206 -1.11 3.28 -0.12
N PHE A 207 -1.47 2.71 1.02
CA PHE A 207 -1.30 3.30 2.33
C PHE A 207 -0.67 2.32 3.31
N LYS A 208 0.31 2.80 4.04
CA LYS A 208 0.95 2.08 5.14
C LYS A 208 1.02 2.98 6.39
N ARG A 209 0.86 2.38 7.56
CA ARG A 209 1.01 3.07 8.84
C ARG A 209 1.74 2.18 9.82
N ASP A 210 2.75 2.73 10.48
CA ASP A 210 3.56 2.01 11.45
C ASP A 210 2.77 1.73 12.73
N VAL A 211 3.04 0.56 13.32
CA VAL A 211 2.34 -0.01 14.47
C VAL A 211 3.31 -0.07 15.65
N PHE A 212 3.31 0.98 16.46
CA PHE A 212 4.23 1.14 17.58
C PHE A 212 3.74 0.41 18.84
N PRO A 213 4.67 -0.12 19.67
CA PRO A 213 4.33 -0.68 20.99
C PRO A 213 3.75 0.36 21.95
N HIS A 214 4.22 1.59 21.88
CA HIS A 214 3.80 2.70 22.74
C HIS A 214 3.61 3.96 21.88
N PRO A 215 2.50 4.05 21.10
CA PRO A 215 2.31 5.17 20.18
C PRO A 215 2.28 6.51 20.89
N GLU A 216 1.76 6.58 22.11
CA GLU A 216 1.72 7.79 22.94
C GLU A 216 3.12 8.30 23.33
N LYS A 217 4.10 7.39 23.53
CA LYS A 217 5.48 7.77 23.86
C LYS A 217 6.27 8.19 22.65
N ASN A 218 5.88 7.69 21.46
CA ASN A 218 6.54 7.99 20.19
C ASN A 218 5.91 9.18 19.46
N TYR A 219 4.91 9.84 20.06
CA TYR A 219 4.13 10.92 19.43
C TYR A 219 3.60 10.52 18.05
N SER A 220 3.31 9.24 17.86
CA SER A 220 2.84 8.69 16.59
C SER A 220 1.32 8.77 16.52
N ASP A 221 0.80 9.30 15.40
CA ASP A 221 -0.62 9.19 15.10
C ASP A 221 -0.92 7.74 14.66
N ASN A 222 -1.38 6.95 15.62
CA ASN A 222 -1.72 5.53 15.45
C ASN A 222 -3.18 5.31 15.04
N VAL A 223 -3.92 6.38 14.72
CA VAL A 223 -5.32 6.31 14.29
C VAL A 223 -5.48 6.91 12.90
N PHE A 224 -6.07 6.16 11.99
CA PHE A 224 -6.40 6.63 10.65
C PHE A 224 -7.74 6.09 10.19
N GLN A 225 -8.31 6.68 9.14
CA GLN A 225 -9.59 6.27 8.58
C GLN A 225 -9.47 6.02 7.08
N THR A 226 -10.16 4.99 6.59
CA THR A 226 -10.30 4.73 5.15
C THR A 226 -11.71 4.24 4.84
N THR A 227 -12.07 4.34 3.55
CA THR A 227 -13.30 3.75 2.99
C THR A 227 -12.91 2.90 1.80
N ALA A 228 -13.15 1.58 1.87
CA ALA A 228 -13.05 0.73 0.68
C ALA A 228 -14.23 1.03 -0.24
N GLU A 229 -13.99 1.59 -1.42
CA GLU A 229 -15.06 2.04 -2.34
C GLU A 229 -15.75 0.89 -3.09
N ARG A 230 -15.19 -0.32 -3.02
CA ARG A 230 -15.78 -1.52 -3.64
C ARG A 230 -15.57 -2.75 -2.77
N PRO A 231 -16.50 -3.71 -2.80
CA PRO A 231 -16.29 -5.02 -2.21
C PRO A 231 -15.09 -5.73 -2.86
N GLY A 232 -14.38 -6.54 -2.07
CA GLY A 232 -13.22 -7.28 -2.54
C GLY A 232 -12.41 -7.90 -1.40
N ALA A 233 -11.48 -8.75 -1.79
CA ALA A 233 -10.45 -9.29 -0.91
C ALA A 233 -9.10 -8.65 -1.26
N PHE A 234 -8.41 -8.10 -0.28
CA PHE A 234 -7.18 -7.33 -0.46
C PHE A 234 -6.08 -7.88 0.44
N VAL A 235 -4.91 -8.13 -0.14
CA VAL A 235 -3.77 -8.62 0.63
C VAL A 235 -3.29 -7.56 1.62
N GLY A 236 -3.04 -7.99 2.86
CA GLY A 236 -2.38 -7.19 3.88
C GLY A 236 -1.03 -7.77 4.26
N ARG A 237 -0.08 -6.91 4.60
CA ARG A 237 1.30 -7.30 4.92
C ARG A 237 1.85 -6.48 6.07
N CYS A 238 2.84 -7.05 6.76
CA CYS A 238 3.76 -6.26 7.58
C CYS A 238 4.78 -5.59 6.65
N ALA A 239 4.92 -4.27 6.76
CA ALA A 239 5.82 -3.48 5.92
C ALA A 239 6.93 -2.77 6.73
N GLU A 240 7.21 -3.26 7.96
CA GLU A 240 8.36 -2.84 8.78
C GLU A 240 9.05 -4.08 9.34
N LEU A 241 10.38 -4.17 9.21
CA LEU A 241 11.14 -5.36 9.58
C LEU A 241 10.99 -5.66 11.08
N CYS A 242 10.29 -6.76 11.40
CA CYS A 242 9.94 -7.14 12.76
C CYS A 242 10.56 -8.47 13.23
N GLY A 243 11.51 -9.03 12.48
CA GLY A 243 12.25 -10.24 12.86
C GLY A 243 12.10 -11.39 11.88
N THR A 244 12.34 -12.62 12.34
CA THR A 244 12.56 -13.83 11.53
C THR A 244 11.42 -14.13 10.55
N TYR A 245 10.16 -14.01 10.98
CA TYR A 245 8.99 -14.31 10.14
C TYR A 245 8.29 -13.08 9.60
N HIS A 246 9.01 -11.95 9.49
CA HIS A 246 8.48 -10.71 8.94
C HIS A 246 7.77 -10.89 7.59
N ALA A 247 8.38 -11.61 6.65
CA ALA A 247 7.82 -11.85 5.32
C ALA A 247 6.55 -12.73 5.33
N MET A 248 6.31 -13.46 6.42
CA MET A 248 5.15 -14.35 6.58
C MET A 248 4.04 -13.72 7.43
N MET A 249 4.25 -12.52 7.94
CA MET A 249 3.28 -11.77 8.75
C MET A 249 2.28 -11.08 7.84
N THR A 250 1.42 -11.88 7.21
CA THR A 250 0.39 -11.44 6.27
C THR A 250 -1.00 -11.48 6.90
N PHE A 251 -1.94 -10.76 6.33
CA PHE A 251 -3.36 -10.81 6.65
C PHE A 251 -4.17 -10.56 5.37
N GLU A 252 -5.47 -10.72 5.44
CA GLU A 252 -6.38 -10.32 4.37
C GLU A 252 -7.40 -9.32 4.91
N LEU A 253 -7.62 -8.22 4.17
CA LEU A 253 -8.77 -7.36 4.39
C LEU A 253 -9.87 -7.78 3.42
N ARG A 254 -11.07 -8.05 3.96
CA ARG A 254 -12.24 -8.40 3.16
C ARG A 254 -13.32 -7.34 3.32
N ALA A 255 -13.51 -6.53 2.26
CA ALA A 255 -14.58 -5.54 2.22
C ALA A 255 -15.86 -6.18 1.70
N LEU A 256 -16.88 -6.28 2.55
CA LEU A 256 -18.19 -6.81 2.19
C LEU A 256 -19.18 -5.70 1.83
N PRO A 257 -20.19 -5.95 1.00
CA PRO A 257 -21.37 -5.10 0.94
C PRO A 257 -21.92 -4.81 2.34
N PRO A 258 -22.43 -3.59 2.62
CA PRO A 258 -22.81 -3.18 3.98
C PRO A 258 -23.82 -4.10 4.66
N ASP A 259 -24.79 -4.61 3.94
CA ASP A 259 -25.80 -5.55 4.45
C ASP A 259 -25.20 -6.90 4.83
N LEU A 260 -24.27 -7.41 4.04
CA LEU A 260 -23.54 -8.64 4.35
C LEU A 260 -22.59 -8.46 5.54
N PHE A 261 -21.95 -7.30 5.64
CA PHE A 261 -21.11 -6.99 6.81
C PHE A 261 -21.94 -6.93 8.10
N ASP A 262 -23.10 -6.28 8.08
CA ASP A 262 -23.97 -6.21 9.26
C ASP A 262 -24.42 -7.62 9.69
N ARG A 263 -24.75 -8.50 8.74
CA ARG A 263 -25.05 -9.92 8.99
C ARG A 263 -23.84 -10.68 9.53
N TYR A 264 -22.66 -10.48 8.94
CA TYR A 264 -21.40 -11.05 9.44
C TYR A 264 -21.17 -10.70 10.92
N LEU A 265 -21.27 -9.42 11.25
CA LEU A 265 -21.02 -8.95 12.60
C LEU A 265 -22.07 -9.50 13.59
N ALA A 266 -23.33 -9.62 13.17
CA ALA A 266 -24.37 -10.24 13.96
C ALA A 266 -24.12 -11.74 14.21
N LEU A 267 -23.64 -12.49 13.20
CA LEU A 267 -23.25 -13.90 13.37
C LEU A 267 -22.08 -14.03 14.34
N ARG A 268 -21.04 -13.19 14.20
CA ARG A 268 -19.87 -13.20 15.09
C ARG A 268 -20.22 -12.96 16.57
N ALA A 269 -21.32 -12.27 16.85
CA ALA A 269 -21.80 -12.05 18.19
C ALA A 269 -22.61 -13.24 18.76
N GLN A 270 -22.96 -14.24 17.96
CA GLN A 270 -23.78 -15.37 18.34
C GLN A 270 -22.96 -16.64 18.61
N THR A 271 -23.59 -17.59 19.32
CA THR A 271 -23.06 -18.95 19.46
C THR A 271 -23.45 -19.80 18.26
N ASN A 272 -22.48 -20.46 17.66
CA ASN A 272 -22.71 -21.44 16.59
C ASN A 272 -23.37 -22.70 17.19
N PRO A 273 -24.59 -23.05 16.75
CA PRO A 273 -25.33 -24.17 17.33
C PRO A 273 -24.66 -25.53 17.08
N GLN A 274 -23.80 -25.68 16.06
CA GLN A 274 -23.10 -26.92 15.79
C GLN A 274 -21.87 -27.12 16.69
N THR A 275 -21.13 -26.03 16.97
CA THR A 275 -19.88 -26.12 17.75
C THR A 275 -20.05 -25.72 19.21
N GLN A 276 -21.17 -25.13 19.58
CA GLN A 276 -21.46 -24.57 20.92
C GLN A 276 -20.45 -23.49 21.35
N ARG A 277 -19.79 -22.83 20.39
CA ARG A 277 -18.81 -21.76 20.57
C ARG A 277 -19.20 -20.56 19.71
N PRO A 278 -18.70 -19.33 20.00
CA PRO A 278 -18.89 -18.20 19.10
C PRO A 278 -18.41 -18.52 17.67
N TYR A 279 -19.16 -18.03 16.69
CA TYR A 279 -18.73 -18.19 15.30
C TYR A 279 -17.32 -17.61 15.09
N THR A 280 -16.41 -18.37 14.51
CA THR A 280 -15.14 -17.86 13.99
C THR A 280 -15.38 -16.94 12.79
N ALA A 281 -14.35 -16.18 12.38
CA ALA A 281 -14.45 -15.32 11.19
C ALA A 281 -14.80 -16.13 9.93
N GLY A 282 -14.14 -17.27 9.71
CA GLY A 282 -14.38 -18.14 8.57
C GLY A 282 -15.77 -18.78 8.60
N GLU A 283 -16.21 -19.29 9.75
CA GLU A 283 -17.57 -19.87 9.89
C GLU A 283 -18.65 -18.83 9.61
N ALA A 284 -18.51 -17.60 10.13
CA ALA A 284 -19.47 -16.53 9.88
C ALA A 284 -19.49 -16.11 8.40
N LEU A 285 -18.33 -16.03 7.74
CA LEU A 285 -18.25 -15.79 6.31
C LEU A 285 -18.97 -16.89 5.50
N ALA A 286 -18.68 -18.16 5.80
CA ALA A 286 -19.30 -19.29 5.11
C ALA A 286 -20.85 -19.26 5.21
N GLN A 287 -21.39 -18.82 6.35
CA GLN A 287 -22.85 -18.71 6.53
C GLN A 287 -23.51 -17.62 5.67
N LEU A 288 -22.75 -16.65 5.17
CA LEU A 288 -23.28 -15.60 4.29
C LEU A 288 -23.56 -16.11 2.87
N ASN A 289 -22.88 -17.16 2.44
CA ASN A 289 -23.07 -17.83 1.15
C ASN A 289 -23.01 -16.86 -0.05
N CYS A 290 -21.97 -16.02 -0.12
CA CYS A 290 -21.79 -15.02 -1.17
C CYS A 290 -20.62 -15.33 -2.12
N GLY A 291 -20.35 -16.62 -2.36
CA GLY A 291 -19.29 -17.08 -3.25
C GLY A 291 -17.89 -16.85 -2.68
N GLU A 292 -16.91 -16.57 -3.54
CA GLU A 292 -15.49 -16.41 -3.16
C GLU A 292 -15.27 -15.29 -2.12
N LEU A 293 -16.06 -14.22 -2.19
CA LEU A 293 -15.99 -13.12 -1.23
C LEU A 293 -16.34 -13.57 0.19
N CYS A 294 -17.08 -14.69 0.35
CA CYS A 294 -17.43 -15.29 1.63
C CYS A 294 -16.67 -16.59 1.91
N ALA A 295 -15.54 -16.81 1.24
CA ALA A 295 -14.68 -17.95 1.55
C ALA A 295 -14.22 -17.91 3.01
N PRO A 296 -14.23 -19.05 3.74
CA PRO A 296 -13.84 -19.08 5.15
C PRO A 296 -12.35 -18.84 5.40
N GLU A 297 -11.54 -19.03 4.37
CA GLU A 297 -10.09 -18.84 4.40
C GLU A 297 -9.68 -17.65 3.54
N ALA A 298 -8.46 -17.15 3.76
CA ALA A 298 -7.89 -16.09 2.95
C ALA A 298 -7.65 -16.56 1.50
N VAL A 299 -8.01 -15.73 0.53
CA VAL A 299 -7.91 -16.04 -0.91
C VAL A 299 -6.82 -15.24 -1.62
N THR A 300 -6.30 -14.18 -1.00
CA THR A 300 -5.34 -13.25 -1.63
C THR A 300 -3.88 -13.51 -1.29
N THR A 301 -3.59 -14.40 -0.36
CA THR A 301 -2.25 -14.60 0.20
C THR A 301 -1.46 -15.72 -0.48
N SER A 302 -2.01 -16.37 -1.51
CA SER A 302 -1.27 -17.21 -2.44
C SER A 302 -0.31 -16.31 -3.27
N PRO A 303 0.97 -16.66 -3.47
CA PRO A 303 1.57 -17.99 -3.40
C PRO A 303 2.44 -18.25 -2.15
N PHE A 304 2.35 -17.48 -1.08
CA PHE A 304 3.19 -17.69 0.10
C PHE A 304 2.69 -18.88 0.94
N ASP A 305 3.58 -19.85 1.14
CA ASP A 305 3.34 -20.91 2.12
C ASP A 305 3.30 -20.29 3.52
N THR A 306 2.13 -20.30 4.14
CA THR A 306 1.87 -19.74 5.47
C THR A 306 2.00 -20.77 6.57
N ASP A 307 2.21 -22.05 6.22
CA ASP A 307 2.46 -23.10 7.20
C ASP A 307 3.87 -22.94 7.81
N ARG A 308 3.93 -22.23 8.91
CA ARG A 308 5.16 -22.01 9.68
C ARG A 308 5.64 -23.26 10.37
N THR A 309 4.74 -24.20 10.71
CA THR A 309 5.10 -25.46 11.36
C THR A 309 5.91 -26.35 10.44
N ALA A 310 5.59 -26.41 9.15
CA ALA A 310 6.37 -27.13 8.15
C ALA A 310 7.78 -26.53 7.98
N ARG A 311 7.96 -25.23 8.16
CA ARG A 311 9.25 -24.53 8.08
C ARG A 311 10.09 -24.77 9.33
N GLU A 312 9.50 -24.71 10.50
CA GLU A 312 10.16 -25.04 11.77
C GLU A 312 10.63 -26.50 11.80
N ALA A 313 9.81 -27.43 11.31
CA ALA A 313 10.19 -28.85 11.16
C ALA A 313 11.39 -29.02 10.21
N ARG A 314 11.44 -28.27 9.09
CA ARG A 314 12.59 -28.28 8.15
C ARG A 314 13.86 -27.71 8.77
N GLN A 315 13.76 -26.64 9.57
CA GLN A 315 14.90 -26.07 10.27
C GLN A 315 15.40 -26.99 11.40
N ALA A 316 14.49 -27.61 12.13
CA ALA A 316 14.84 -28.58 13.18
C ALA A 316 15.46 -29.87 12.61
N SER A 317 15.14 -30.27 11.39
CA SER A 317 15.70 -31.44 10.71
C SER A 317 17.10 -31.24 10.09
N GLY A 318 17.70 -30.03 10.27
CA GLY A 318 19.07 -29.76 9.82
C GLY A 318 19.27 -29.74 8.31
N GLY A 319 18.20 -29.48 7.55
CA GLY A 319 18.28 -29.30 6.10
C GLY A 319 18.99 -27.99 5.77
N HIS A 320 20.27 -28.09 5.38
CA HIS A 320 21.07 -27.02 4.77
C HIS A 320 20.70 -26.82 3.31
#